data_c072891db58e921825c2961b40cc55a7
#
_entry.id   c072891db58e921825c2961b40cc55a7
#
_cell.length_a   1.000
_cell.length_b   1.000
_cell.length_c   1.000
_cell.angle_alpha   90.00
_cell.angle_beta   90.00
_cell.angle_gamma   90.00
#
_symmetry.space_group_name_H-M   'P 1'
#
loop_
_entity.id
_entity.type
_entity.pdbx_description
1 polymer ?
#
loop_
_entity_poly.entity_id
_entity_poly.type
_entity_poly.pdbx_seq_one_letter_code
_entity_poly.pdbx_strand_id
1 'polypeptide(L)'
;MERAIKEIASSSELVNLYQDIAKNLLDQINLNDQEYLFLISLEKSLSYFADEIFEKIQSDDQELITNFSCKAKWESLAKNSAIQNIIIPEITHGGVIENILSYQILLIAPKRDDLISSDSSIDLKKLNELLDRSYRWISLLRKNLDEC
;
A
#
# COMPACT_ATOMS: atom_id res chain seq x y z
N MET A 1 12.83 2.45 -21.46
CA MET A 1 13.11 1.96 -20.11
C MET A 1 11.89 1.37 -19.42
N GLU A 2 10.78 2.09 -19.37
CA GLU A 2 9.55 1.56 -18.75
C GLU A 2 9.08 0.26 -19.44
N ARG A 3 9.24 0.18 -20.74
CA ARG A 3 8.86 -0.99 -21.50
C ARG A 3 9.70 -2.21 -21.15
N ALA A 4 10.99 -2.01 -20.92
CA ALA A 4 11.92 -3.09 -20.54
C ALA A 4 11.62 -3.57 -19.11
N ILE A 5 11.25 -2.67 -18.20
CA ILE A 5 10.88 -3.02 -16.83
C ILE A 5 9.61 -3.86 -16.80
N LYS A 6 8.61 -3.49 -17.62
CA LYS A 6 7.35 -4.24 -17.72
C LYS A 6 7.54 -5.62 -18.35
N GLU A 7 8.53 -5.77 -19.23
CA GLU A 7 8.86 -7.06 -19.83
C GLU A 7 9.62 -7.96 -18.85
N ILE A 8 10.35 -7.36 -17.87
CA ILE A 8 11.17 -8.09 -16.91
C ILE A 8 10.37 -8.47 -15.67
N ALA A 9 9.45 -7.62 -15.24
CA ALA A 9 8.70 -7.84 -14.00
C ALA A 9 7.21 -7.55 -14.19
N SER A 10 6.37 -8.51 -13.81
CA SER A 10 4.92 -8.33 -13.77
C SER A 10 4.52 -7.49 -12.56
N SER A 11 3.29 -6.97 -12.56
CA SER A 11 2.75 -6.27 -11.40
C SER A 11 2.81 -7.14 -10.14
N SER A 12 2.48 -8.42 -10.26
CA SER A 12 2.54 -9.36 -9.14
C SER A 12 3.96 -9.52 -8.58
N GLU A 13 4.95 -9.60 -9.46
CA GLU A 13 6.36 -9.69 -9.04
C GLU A 13 6.81 -8.41 -8.34
N LEU A 14 6.36 -7.25 -8.82
CA LEU A 14 6.68 -5.96 -8.20
C LEU A 14 6.02 -5.81 -6.82
N VAL A 15 4.78 -6.30 -6.67
CA VAL A 15 4.12 -6.35 -5.37
C VAL A 15 5.00 -7.10 -4.37
N ASN A 16 5.43 -8.29 -4.74
CA ASN A 16 6.22 -9.15 -3.86
C ASN A 16 7.60 -8.54 -3.56
N LEU A 17 8.23 -7.95 -4.58
CA LEU A 17 9.52 -7.29 -4.40
C LEU A 17 9.45 -6.17 -3.36
N TYR A 18 8.47 -5.28 -3.49
CA TYR A 18 8.36 -4.16 -2.56
C TYR A 18 7.88 -4.59 -1.17
N GLN A 19 7.11 -5.68 -1.07
CA GLN A 19 6.80 -6.28 0.23
C GLN A 19 8.07 -6.78 0.92
N ASP A 20 8.94 -7.46 0.17
CA ASP A 20 10.21 -7.95 0.72
C ASP A 20 11.12 -6.80 1.14
N ILE A 21 11.18 -5.73 0.35
CA ILE A 21 11.94 -4.53 0.70
C ILE A 21 11.40 -3.93 2.00
N ALA A 22 10.08 -3.79 2.10
CA ALA A 22 9.44 -3.24 3.30
C ALA A 22 9.75 -4.11 4.52
N LYS A 23 9.64 -5.41 4.40
CA LYS A 23 9.93 -6.34 5.49
C LYS A 23 11.38 -6.24 5.94
N ASN A 24 12.31 -6.21 4.98
CA ASN A 24 13.74 -6.09 5.30
C ASN A 24 14.06 -4.78 5.99
N LEU A 25 13.45 -3.67 5.54
CA LEU A 25 13.60 -2.38 6.19
C LEU A 25 13.06 -2.42 7.62
N LEU A 26 11.93 -3.07 7.82
CA LEU A 26 11.31 -3.17 9.14
C LEU A 26 12.18 -3.98 10.12
N ASP A 27 12.80 -5.06 9.63
CA ASP A 27 13.69 -5.90 10.46
C ASP A 27 14.97 -5.17 10.88
N GLN A 28 15.33 -4.08 10.19
CA GLN A 28 16.56 -3.32 10.43
C GLN A 28 16.30 -1.90 10.94
N ILE A 29 15.06 -1.59 11.32
CA ILE A 29 14.71 -0.23 11.73
C ILE A 29 15.40 0.12 13.06
N ASN A 30 16.29 1.10 12.99
CA ASN A 30 16.93 1.72 14.15
C ASN A 30 16.87 3.24 14.09
N LEU A 31 16.50 3.82 12.92
CA LEU A 31 16.51 5.26 12.66
C LEU A 31 15.22 5.68 11.98
N ASN A 32 14.82 6.94 12.20
CA ASN A 32 13.57 7.51 11.67
C ASN A 32 13.48 7.47 10.14
N ASP A 33 14.62 7.58 9.45
CA ASP A 33 14.64 7.55 7.99
C ASP A 33 14.17 6.21 7.43
N GLN A 34 14.45 5.13 8.13
CA GLN A 34 14.05 3.79 7.68
C GLN A 34 12.55 3.56 7.84
N GLU A 35 11.92 4.22 8.80
CA GLU A 35 10.46 4.17 8.96
C GLU A 35 9.76 4.77 7.74
N TYR A 36 10.25 5.91 7.26
CA TYR A 36 9.68 6.56 6.06
C TYR A 36 9.89 5.69 4.83
N LEU A 37 11.10 5.14 4.66
CA LEU A 37 11.40 4.25 3.53
C LEU A 37 10.53 2.98 3.57
N PHE A 38 10.27 2.45 4.75
CA PHE A 38 9.35 1.32 4.93
C PHE A 38 7.96 1.66 4.39
N LEU A 39 7.43 2.82 4.79
CA LEU A 39 6.10 3.26 4.38
C LEU A 39 6.03 3.50 2.86
N ILE A 40 7.06 4.11 2.29
CA ILE A 40 7.14 4.31 0.83
C ILE A 40 7.16 2.97 0.09
N SER A 41 7.95 2.01 0.59
CA SER A 41 8.05 0.69 -0.03
C SER A 41 6.73 -0.05 0.05
N LEU A 42 6.05 0.02 1.19
CA LEU A 42 4.75 -0.60 1.37
C LEU A 42 3.70 0.03 0.47
N GLU A 43 3.71 1.35 0.35
CA GLU A 43 2.81 2.07 -0.55
C GLU A 43 3.03 1.64 -2.01
N LYS A 44 4.30 1.53 -2.43
CA LYS A 44 4.62 1.07 -3.78
C LYS A 44 4.12 -0.35 -4.03
N SER A 45 4.29 -1.24 -3.05
CA SER A 45 3.76 -2.59 -3.14
C SER A 45 2.26 -2.57 -3.40
N LEU A 46 1.52 -1.78 -2.62
CA LEU A 46 0.07 -1.70 -2.75
C LEU A 46 -0.36 -0.96 -4.02
N SER A 47 0.44 -0.02 -4.50
CA SER A 47 0.19 0.64 -5.78
C SER A 47 0.30 -0.35 -6.94
N TYR A 48 1.33 -1.18 -6.96
CA TYR A 48 1.46 -2.25 -7.97
C TYR A 48 0.39 -3.32 -7.79
N PHE A 49 -0.04 -3.57 -6.55
CA PHE A 49 -1.13 -4.50 -6.30
C PHE A 49 -2.44 -4.01 -6.93
N ALA A 50 -2.70 -2.71 -6.88
CA ALA A 50 -3.85 -2.13 -7.57
C ALA A 50 -3.77 -2.40 -9.08
N ASP A 51 -2.58 -2.28 -9.66
CA ASP A 51 -2.38 -2.59 -11.08
C ASP A 51 -2.62 -4.08 -11.36
N GLU A 52 -2.16 -4.95 -10.47
CA GLU A 52 -2.39 -6.40 -10.58
C GLU A 52 -3.90 -6.71 -10.58
N ILE A 53 -4.64 -6.11 -9.65
CA ILE A 53 -6.09 -6.30 -9.55
C ILE A 53 -6.79 -5.77 -10.81
N PHE A 54 -6.39 -4.57 -11.25
CA PHE A 54 -6.95 -3.96 -12.45
C PHE A 54 -6.79 -4.87 -13.68
N GLU A 55 -5.61 -5.46 -13.84
CA GLU A 55 -5.32 -6.39 -14.94
C GLU A 55 -6.23 -7.62 -14.90
N LYS A 56 -6.59 -8.08 -13.70
CA LYS A 56 -7.43 -9.27 -13.54
C LYS A 56 -8.92 -9.01 -13.78
N ILE A 57 -9.40 -7.82 -13.46
CA ILE A 57 -10.83 -7.50 -13.56
C ILE A 57 -11.20 -6.78 -14.85
N GLN A 58 -10.26 -6.51 -15.72
CA GLN A 58 -10.38 -5.71 -16.95
C GLN A 58 -11.81 -5.51 -17.44
N SER A 59 -12.34 -4.33 -17.13
CA SER A 59 -13.60 -3.87 -17.68
C SER A 59 -13.26 -2.82 -18.75
N ASP A 60 -13.89 -2.92 -19.93
CA ASP A 60 -13.65 -1.99 -21.02
C ASP A 60 -13.99 -0.54 -20.66
N ASP A 61 -14.79 -0.36 -19.62
CA ASP A 61 -15.24 0.96 -19.17
C ASP A 61 -14.32 1.61 -18.14
N GLN A 62 -13.23 0.92 -17.74
CA GLN A 62 -12.33 1.48 -16.72
C GLN A 62 -11.14 2.19 -17.36
N GLU A 63 -10.88 3.40 -16.88
CA GLU A 63 -9.68 4.13 -17.25
C GLU A 63 -8.45 3.43 -16.71
N LEU A 64 -7.34 3.53 -17.45
CA LEU A 64 -6.05 3.04 -16.99
C LEU A 64 -5.65 3.79 -15.72
N ILE A 65 -5.38 3.05 -14.66
CA ILE A 65 -5.07 3.62 -13.36
C ILE A 65 -3.57 3.74 -13.09
N THR A 66 -2.73 3.29 -14.02
CA THR A 66 -1.28 3.18 -13.84
C THR A 66 -0.62 4.49 -13.40
N ASN A 67 -1.15 5.62 -13.88
CA ASN A 67 -0.58 6.94 -13.56
C ASN A 67 -1.22 7.59 -12.33
N PHE A 68 -2.18 6.92 -11.71
CA PHE A 68 -2.84 7.45 -10.51
C PHE A 68 -1.97 7.25 -9.27
N SER A 69 -2.18 8.06 -8.23
CA SER A 69 -1.61 7.81 -6.92
C SER A 69 -2.17 6.49 -6.36
N CYS A 70 -1.49 5.92 -5.39
CA CYS A 70 -1.93 4.68 -4.74
C CYS A 70 -3.38 4.78 -4.26
N LYS A 71 -3.70 5.84 -3.53
CA LYS A 71 -5.06 6.07 -3.02
C LYS A 71 -6.08 6.17 -4.16
N ALA A 72 -5.75 6.94 -5.21
CA ALA A 72 -6.64 7.12 -6.35
C ALA A 72 -6.88 5.82 -7.10
N LYS A 73 -5.86 4.97 -7.23
CA LYS A 73 -6.01 3.64 -7.82
C LYS A 73 -7.03 2.81 -7.07
N TRP A 74 -6.91 2.76 -5.73
CA TRP A 74 -7.81 1.97 -4.90
C TRP A 74 -9.22 2.55 -4.86
N GLU A 75 -9.35 3.87 -4.87
CA GLU A 75 -10.66 4.52 -4.97
C GLU A 75 -11.36 4.16 -6.28
N SER A 76 -10.60 4.11 -7.37
CA SER A 76 -11.12 3.68 -8.67
C SER A 76 -11.57 2.22 -8.65
N LEU A 77 -10.75 1.33 -8.09
CA LEU A 77 -11.09 -0.09 -7.99
C LEU A 77 -12.28 -0.35 -7.07
N ALA A 78 -12.49 0.50 -6.07
CA ALA A 78 -13.60 0.37 -5.14
C ALA A 78 -14.97 0.59 -5.80
N LYS A 79 -14.99 1.09 -7.04
CA LYS A 79 -16.22 1.22 -7.81
C LYS A 79 -16.72 -0.12 -8.34
N ASN A 80 -15.85 -1.13 -8.38
CA ASN A 80 -16.21 -2.48 -8.81
C ASN A 80 -16.97 -3.19 -7.70
N SER A 81 -18.22 -3.54 -7.96
CA SER A 81 -19.12 -4.13 -6.95
C SER A 81 -18.65 -5.48 -6.42
N ALA A 82 -17.87 -6.23 -7.19
CA ALA A 82 -17.39 -7.54 -6.79
C ALA A 82 -16.34 -7.49 -5.67
N ILE A 83 -15.56 -6.42 -5.60
CA ILE A 83 -14.46 -6.29 -4.64
C ILE A 83 -14.61 -5.07 -3.73
N GLN A 84 -15.65 -4.28 -3.91
CA GLN A 84 -15.89 -3.05 -3.17
C GLN A 84 -15.82 -3.26 -1.66
N ASN A 85 -16.46 -4.30 -1.16
CA ASN A 85 -16.54 -4.56 0.28
C ASN A 85 -15.20 -4.92 0.90
N ILE A 86 -14.26 -5.40 0.09
CA ILE A 86 -12.91 -5.72 0.56
C ILE A 86 -12.01 -4.49 0.52
N ILE A 87 -12.26 -3.57 -0.41
CA ILE A 87 -11.41 -2.39 -0.59
C ILE A 87 -11.78 -1.23 0.32
N ILE A 88 -13.08 -0.91 0.44
CA ILE A 88 -13.53 0.28 1.16
C ILE A 88 -12.98 0.37 2.60
N PRO A 89 -12.98 -0.72 3.40
CA PRO A 89 -12.44 -0.62 4.75
C PRO A 89 -10.96 -0.21 4.81
N GLU A 90 -10.21 -0.49 3.75
CA GLU A 90 -8.77 -0.23 3.74
C GLU A 90 -8.39 1.15 3.21
N ILE A 91 -9.32 1.85 2.57
CA ILE A 91 -9.10 3.23 2.10
C ILE A 91 -9.79 4.27 2.98
N THR A 92 -10.55 3.83 3.96
CA THR A 92 -11.23 4.70 4.92
C THR A 92 -10.46 4.74 6.24
N HIS A 93 -10.94 5.55 7.19
CA HIS A 93 -10.28 5.74 8.47
C HIS A 93 -9.97 4.41 9.16
N GLY A 94 -8.72 4.25 9.58
CA GLY A 94 -8.24 3.02 10.22
C GLY A 94 -7.80 1.93 9.26
N GLY A 95 -7.98 2.12 7.94
CA GLY A 95 -7.58 1.16 6.92
C GLY A 95 -6.09 1.20 6.61
N VAL A 96 -5.61 0.21 5.87
CA VAL A 96 -4.19 0.07 5.52
C VAL A 96 -3.70 1.27 4.72
N ILE A 97 -4.40 1.62 3.64
CA ILE A 97 -3.99 2.73 2.77
C ILE A 97 -4.03 4.05 3.55
N GLU A 98 -5.08 4.27 4.30
CA GLU A 98 -5.22 5.49 5.09
C GLU A 98 -4.11 5.60 6.13
N ASN A 99 -3.78 4.51 6.82
CA ASN A 99 -2.71 4.51 7.82
C ASN A 99 -1.32 4.75 7.21
N ILE A 100 -1.04 4.17 6.04
CA ILE A 100 0.23 4.42 5.34
C ILE A 100 0.39 5.91 5.07
N LEU A 101 -0.63 6.55 4.53
CA LEU A 101 -0.59 7.96 4.18
C LEU A 101 -0.51 8.85 5.43
N SER A 102 -1.28 8.53 6.46
CA SER A 102 -1.26 9.27 7.72
C SER A 102 0.09 9.19 8.41
N TYR A 103 0.71 8.02 8.42
CA TYR A 103 2.02 7.83 9.03
C TYR A 103 3.10 8.58 8.27
N GLN A 104 3.03 8.59 6.93
CA GLN A 104 3.96 9.38 6.12
C GLN A 104 3.87 10.87 6.47
N ILE A 105 2.65 11.39 6.61
CA ILE A 105 2.43 12.79 6.95
C ILE A 105 3.03 13.09 8.33
N LEU A 106 2.83 12.21 9.30
CA LEU A 106 3.38 12.39 10.64
C LEU A 106 4.91 12.44 10.65
N LEU A 107 5.55 11.65 9.80
CA LEU A 107 7.02 11.60 9.73
C LEU A 107 7.63 12.80 9.04
N ILE A 108 6.93 13.41 8.07
CA ILE A 108 7.45 14.55 7.30
C ILE A 108 6.95 15.89 7.82
N ALA A 109 5.93 15.90 8.69
CA ALA A 109 5.40 17.15 9.24
C ALA A 109 6.45 17.85 10.11
N PRO A 110 6.53 19.19 10.05
CA PRO A 110 7.48 19.92 10.89
C PRO A 110 7.19 19.66 12.36
N LYS A 111 8.23 19.29 13.12
CA LYS A 111 8.10 19.11 14.57
C LYS A 111 7.95 20.48 15.21
N ARG A 112 6.84 20.70 15.88
CA ARG A 112 6.61 21.92 16.66
C ARG A 112 6.92 21.61 18.11
N ASP A 113 7.64 22.52 18.78
CA ASP A 113 8.04 22.32 20.17
C ASP A 113 6.86 22.23 21.14
N ASP A 114 5.71 22.78 20.75
CA ASP A 114 4.49 22.77 21.54
C ASP A 114 3.63 21.50 21.29
N LEU A 115 4.04 20.65 20.37
CA LEU A 115 3.34 19.41 20.07
C LEU A 115 4.11 18.20 20.55
N ILE A 116 4.69 18.27 21.73
CA ILE A 116 5.32 17.11 22.35
C ILE A 116 4.21 16.22 22.89
N SER A 117 3.65 15.42 22.00
CA SER A 117 2.68 14.41 22.38
C SER A 117 3.31 13.06 22.08
N SER A 118 3.45 12.23 23.12
CA SER A 118 3.91 10.86 22.96
C SER A 118 2.95 10.04 22.09
N ASP A 119 1.72 10.53 21.92
CA ASP A 119 0.69 9.84 21.15
C ASP A 119 0.88 9.98 19.64
N SER A 120 1.75 10.88 19.20
CA SER A 120 2.03 11.07 17.76
C SER A 120 3.18 10.21 17.26
N SER A 121 3.83 9.44 18.13
CA SER A 121 4.94 8.59 17.72
C SER A 121 4.43 7.31 17.05
N ILE A 122 5.04 6.98 15.92
CA ILE A 122 4.80 5.72 15.22
C ILE A 122 5.81 4.72 15.78
N ASP A 123 5.33 3.71 16.50
CA ASP A 123 6.20 2.71 17.08
C ASP A 123 6.34 1.49 16.15
N LEU A 124 7.34 0.66 16.45
CA LEU A 124 7.63 -0.54 15.67
C LEU A 124 6.43 -1.49 15.63
N LYS A 125 5.67 -1.55 16.71
CA LYS A 125 4.48 -2.41 16.80
C LYS A 125 3.45 -2.00 15.76
N LYS A 126 3.20 -0.70 15.60
CA LYS A 126 2.24 -0.19 14.60
C LYS A 126 2.69 -0.52 13.19
N LEU A 127 3.99 -0.43 12.91
CA LEU A 127 4.53 -0.75 11.59
C LEU A 127 4.43 -2.24 11.30
N ASN A 128 4.70 -3.09 12.29
CA ASN A 128 4.53 -4.54 12.16
C ASN A 128 3.08 -4.91 11.89
N GLU A 129 2.16 -4.30 12.62
CA GLU A 129 0.72 -4.52 12.42
C GLU A 129 0.28 -4.10 11.02
N LEU A 130 0.80 -2.98 10.53
CA LEU A 130 0.49 -2.47 9.20
C LEU A 130 0.98 -3.44 8.12
N LEU A 131 2.19 -3.96 8.26
CA LEU A 131 2.74 -4.95 7.33
C LEU A 131 1.90 -6.22 7.32
N ASP A 132 1.55 -6.76 8.50
CA ASP A 132 0.73 -7.96 8.62
C ASP A 132 -0.65 -7.77 7.98
N ARG A 133 -1.27 -6.62 8.21
CA ARG A 133 -2.56 -6.30 7.62
C ARG A 133 -2.48 -6.22 6.10
N SER A 134 -1.39 -5.65 5.59
CA SER A 134 -1.15 -5.58 4.14
C SER A 134 -1.03 -6.97 3.53
N TYR A 135 -0.28 -7.87 4.15
CA TYR A 135 -0.14 -9.25 3.67
C TYR A 135 -1.50 -9.97 3.64
N ARG A 136 -2.28 -9.81 4.72
CA ARG A 136 -3.59 -10.46 4.81
C ARG A 136 -4.56 -9.91 3.75
N TRP A 137 -4.53 -8.62 3.52
CA TRP A 137 -5.39 -7.97 2.53
C TRP A 137 -5.05 -8.44 1.11
N ILE A 138 -3.76 -8.49 0.79
CA ILE A 138 -3.30 -8.96 -0.52
C ILE A 138 -3.72 -10.42 -0.73
N SER A 139 -3.51 -11.26 0.28
CA SER A 139 -3.90 -12.67 0.21
C SER A 139 -5.40 -12.84 0.02
N LEU A 140 -6.18 -12.05 0.75
CA LEU A 140 -7.65 -12.10 0.66
C LEU A 140 -8.15 -11.72 -0.72
N LEU A 141 -7.63 -10.64 -1.30
CA LEU A 141 -8.03 -10.20 -2.63
C LEU A 141 -7.60 -11.18 -3.72
N ARG A 142 -6.37 -11.69 -3.64
CA ARG A 142 -5.87 -12.68 -4.60
C ARG A 142 -6.73 -13.94 -4.57
N LYS A 143 -7.04 -14.43 -3.37
CA LYS A 143 -7.88 -15.60 -3.21
C LYS A 143 -9.28 -15.37 -3.77
N ASN A 144 -9.86 -14.22 -3.48
CA ASN A 144 -11.21 -13.87 -3.93
C ASN A 144 -11.30 -13.83 -5.45
N LEU A 145 -10.29 -13.28 -6.12
CA LEU A 145 -10.27 -13.21 -7.58
C LEU A 145 -9.97 -14.54 -8.24
N ASP A 146 -9.18 -15.39 -7.60
CA ASP A 146 -8.85 -16.71 -8.13
C ASP A 146 -10.04 -17.68 -8.03
N GLU A 147 -10.97 -17.44 -7.10
CA GLU A 147 -12.17 -18.26 -6.94
C GLU A 147 -13.31 -17.85 -7.89
N CYS A 148 -13.16 -16.76 -8.60
CA CYS A 148 -14.09 -16.32 -9.64
C CYS A 148 -13.67 -16.90 -10.99
#